data_b0cc72f5585732ea025d95d4c2fcbe16
#
_entry.id   b0cc72f5585732ea025d95d4c2fcbe16
#
_cell.length_a   1.000
_cell.length_b   1.000
_cell.length_c   1.000
_cell.angle_alpha   90.00
_cell.angle_beta   90.00
_cell.angle_gamma   90.00
#
_symmetry.space_group_name_H-M   'P 1'
#
loop_
_entity.id
_entity.type
_entity.pdbx_description
1 polymer ?
#
loop_
_entity_poly.entity_id
_entity_poly.type
_entity_poly.pdbx_seq_one_letter_code
_entity_poly.pdbx_strand_id
1 'polypeptide(L)'
;MNEKITEQEQDKKQDKKQDKPLAAIRLVRKSDGAALHDLIAACPPLDLNSRYAYLLLCHHHAQTSVVAEQDGVIVGAVTAYLPPAQPDTLFVWQVAVAPVSRGQRLGKRMLEHLLQAVRLRHLTRWIETTISPDNAPSHQLFTSFASQHDAGCAITTLFAAGDFGESGHEEERLYKIGPLDRKD
;
A
#
# COMPACT_ATOMS: atom_id res chain seq x y z
N MET A 1 -56.77 27.34 6.19
CA MET A 1 -55.77 28.19 5.54
C MET A 1 -54.51 28.04 6.36
N ASN A 2 -53.70 26.96 6.14
CA ASN A 2 -52.35 26.71 6.68
C ASN A 2 -51.96 25.24 6.47
N GLU A 3 -51.78 24.86 5.24
CA GLU A 3 -51.18 23.55 4.92
C GLU A 3 -50.49 23.67 3.55
N LYS A 4 -49.41 24.44 3.45
CA LYS A 4 -48.58 24.49 2.21
C LYS A 4 -47.18 25.02 2.40
N ILE A 5 -46.58 24.95 3.59
CA ILE A 5 -45.21 25.46 3.81
C ILE A 5 -44.21 24.36 4.24
N THR A 6 -44.62 23.08 4.28
CA THR A 6 -43.74 22.00 4.84
C THR A 6 -43.04 21.08 3.79
N GLU A 7 -43.33 21.25 2.50
CA GLU A 7 -42.76 20.38 1.46
C GLU A 7 -41.53 20.94 0.71
N GLN A 8 -41.19 22.21 0.91
CA GLN A 8 -40.07 22.84 0.19
C GLN A 8 -38.75 22.91 0.97
N GLU A 9 -38.69 22.50 2.22
CA GLU A 9 -37.46 22.48 3.03
C GLU A 9 -36.78 21.09 3.14
N GLN A 10 -37.39 20.03 2.65
CA GLN A 10 -36.82 18.67 2.70
C GLN A 10 -35.95 18.29 1.48
N ASP A 11 -35.94 19.11 0.42
CA ASP A 11 -35.29 18.76 -0.86
C ASP A 11 -33.92 19.44 -1.07
N LYS A 12 -33.32 20.02 -0.02
CA LYS A 12 -31.99 20.69 -0.09
C LYS A 12 -30.86 20.01 0.68
N LYS A 13 -31.06 18.77 1.10
CA LYS A 13 -29.96 17.92 1.62
C LYS A 13 -29.57 16.83 0.62
N GLN A 14 -29.52 17.11 -0.66
CA GLN A 14 -28.78 16.28 -1.58
C GLN A 14 -27.28 16.64 -1.45
N ASP A 15 -26.60 15.73 -0.76
CA ASP A 15 -25.16 15.61 -0.65
C ASP A 15 -24.42 16.10 -1.89
N LYS A 16 -23.82 17.25 -1.82
CA LYS A 16 -22.63 17.54 -2.61
C LYS A 16 -21.52 16.60 -2.09
N LYS A 17 -21.50 15.38 -2.60
CA LYS A 17 -20.29 14.57 -2.61
C LYS A 17 -19.28 15.38 -3.43
N GLN A 18 -18.54 16.28 -2.75
CA GLN A 18 -17.43 16.99 -3.37
C GLN A 18 -16.52 15.90 -3.90
N ASP A 19 -16.31 15.85 -5.22
CA ASP A 19 -15.31 15.03 -5.86
C ASP A 19 -13.94 15.45 -5.31
N LYS A 20 -13.53 14.78 -4.23
CA LYS A 20 -12.25 15.06 -3.60
C LYS A 20 -11.17 14.66 -4.60
N PRO A 21 -10.23 15.54 -4.96
CA PRO A 21 -9.24 15.22 -5.95
C PRO A 21 -8.49 13.94 -5.56
N LEU A 22 -8.27 13.08 -6.54
CA LEU A 22 -7.55 11.83 -6.33
C LEU A 22 -6.14 12.12 -5.83
N ALA A 23 -5.69 11.39 -4.80
CA ALA A 23 -4.33 11.49 -4.31
C ALA A 23 -3.31 11.27 -5.45
N ALA A 24 -2.33 12.17 -5.55
CA ALA A 24 -1.20 12.06 -6.47
C ALA A 24 -0.20 11.04 -5.93
N ILE A 25 0.27 10.13 -6.81
CA ILE A 25 1.22 9.10 -6.43
C ILE A 25 2.58 9.47 -7.00
N ARG A 26 3.62 9.39 -6.17
CA ARG A 26 5.00 9.70 -6.54
C ARG A 26 5.99 8.81 -5.80
N LEU A 27 7.21 8.72 -6.32
CA LEU A 27 8.32 8.11 -5.57
C LEU A 27 8.57 8.87 -4.26
N VAL A 28 9.03 8.16 -3.24
CA VAL A 28 9.39 8.77 -1.95
C VAL A 28 10.61 9.69 -2.10
N ARG A 29 10.69 10.67 -1.22
CA ARG A 29 11.84 11.57 -1.05
C ARG A 29 12.40 11.41 0.36
N LYS A 30 13.67 11.72 0.55
CA LYS A 30 14.30 11.70 1.89
C LYS A 30 13.51 12.47 2.94
N SER A 31 12.88 13.59 2.54
CA SER A 31 12.06 14.43 3.43
C SER A 31 10.76 13.75 3.90
N ASP A 32 10.32 12.66 3.26
CA ASP A 32 9.05 12.01 3.60
C ASP A 32 9.14 11.09 4.84
N GLY A 33 10.36 10.77 5.30
CA GLY A 33 10.57 9.74 6.33
C GLY A 33 9.81 9.97 7.63
N ALA A 34 9.69 11.22 8.10
CA ALA A 34 8.92 11.53 9.31
C ALA A 34 7.41 11.35 9.07
N ALA A 35 6.89 11.88 7.95
CA ALA A 35 5.48 11.75 7.61
C ALA A 35 5.09 10.29 7.31
N LEU A 36 6.00 9.50 6.72
CA LEU A 36 5.81 8.07 6.51
C LEU A 36 5.71 7.31 7.83
N HIS A 37 6.60 7.59 8.80
CA HIS A 37 6.49 7.03 10.15
C HIS A 37 5.12 7.32 10.77
N ASP A 38 4.66 8.58 10.70
CA ASP A 38 3.40 9.00 11.31
C ASP A 38 2.18 8.36 10.59
N LEU A 39 2.23 8.17 9.27
CA LEU A 39 1.23 7.42 8.53
C LEU A 39 1.17 5.96 8.98
N ILE A 40 2.31 5.27 9.10
CA ILE A 40 2.33 3.86 9.52
C ILE A 40 1.80 3.72 10.95
N ALA A 41 2.18 4.62 11.86
CA ALA A 41 1.66 4.65 13.23
C ALA A 41 0.12 4.79 13.30
N ALA A 42 -0.48 5.47 12.30
CA ALA A 42 -1.93 5.62 12.18
C ALA A 42 -2.62 4.44 11.46
N CYS A 43 -1.89 3.42 11.07
CA CYS A 43 -2.38 2.27 10.29
C CYS A 43 -2.17 0.92 10.98
N PRO A 44 -2.66 0.71 12.23
CA PRO A 44 -2.61 -0.63 12.83
C PRO A 44 -3.36 -1.63 11.92
N PRO A 45 -2.95 -2.92 11.87
CA PRO A 45 -1.94 -3.58 12.71
C PRO A 45 -0.50 -3.56 12.13
N LEU A 46 -0.15 -2.61 11.25
CA LEU A 46 1.20 -2.55 10.68
C LEU A 46 2.25 -2.32 11.78
N ASP A 47 3.33 -3.08 11.73
CA ASP A 47 4.47 -2.90 12.62
C ASP A 47 5.14 -1.54 12.41
N LEU A 48 5.28 -0.80 13.51
CA LEU A 48 5.91 0.50 13.51
C LEU A 48 7.41 0.36 13.79
N ASN A 49 8.22 0.75 12.82
CA ASN A 49 9.66 0.86 12.98
C ASN A 49 10.06 2.25 13.52
N SER A 50 11.35 2.40 13.86
CA SER A 50 11.87 3.72 14.29
C SER A 50 11.80 4.75 13.17
N ARG A 51 11.70 6.04 13.51
CA ARG A 51 11.81 7.15 12.52
C ARG A 51 13.08 7.06 11.69
N TYR A 52 14.18 6.61 12.30
CA TYR A 52 15.45 6.42 11.60
C TYR A 52 15.36 5.35 10.52
N ALA A 53 14.65 4.25 10.77
CA ALA A 53 14.42 3.21 9.74
C ALA A 53 13.68 3.78 8.53
N TYR A 54 12.64 4.59 8.73
CA TYR A 54 11.93 5.24 7.61
C TYR A 54 12.76 6.31 6.89
N LEU A 55 13.64 7.03 7.58
CA LEU A 55 14.60 7.94 6.94
C LEU A 55 15.57 7.17 6.04
N LEU A 56 16.13 6.04 6.52
CA LEU A 56 17.00 5.17 5.74
C LEU A 56 16.24 4.60 4.53
N LEU A 57 15.01 4.14 4.73
CA LEU A 57 14.16 3.62 3.65
C LEU A 57 13.94 4.68 2.57
N CYS A 58 13.55 5.89 2.95
CA CYS A 58 13.33 6.99 2.01
C CYS A 58 14.63 7.44 1.30
N HIS A 59 15.79 7.17 1.89
CA HIS A 59 17.09 7.49 1.30
C HIS A 59 17.59 6.37 0.35
N HIS A 60 17.60 5.13 0.84
CA HIS A 60 18.20 3.99 0.11
C HIS A 60 17.24 3.33 -0.88
N HIS A 61 15.93 3.32 -0.57
CA HIS A 61 14.89 2.67 -1.37
C HIS A 61 13.95 3.69 -2.05
N ALA A 62 14.45 4.90 -2.33
CA ALA A 62 13.67 5.97 -2.95
C ALA A 62 13.12 5.59 -4.33
N GLN A 63 13.81 4.72 -5.07
CA GLN A 63 13.40 4.31 -6.41
C GLN A 63 12.44 3.10 -6.42
N THR A 64 12.24 2.48 -5.26
CA THR A 64 11.40 1.28 -5.10
C THR A 64 10.27 1.48 -4.09
N SER A 65 10.01 2.72 -3.67
CA SER A 65 8.92 3.05 -2.75
C SER A 65 8.13 4.27 -3.23
N VAL A 66 6.83 4.29 -2.95
CA VAL A 66 5.94 5.37 -3.36
C VAL A 66 5.12 5.89 -2.20
N VAL A 67 4.71 7.14 -2.29
CA VAL A 67 3.69 7.76 -1.43
C VAL A 67 2.54 8.29 -2.28
N ALA A 68 1.36 8.31 -1.67
CA ALA A 68 0.20 9.00 -2.19
C ALA A 68 -0.01 10.27 -1.37
N GLU A 69 -0.04 11.41 -2.05
CA GLU A 69 -0.16 12.73 -1.45
C GLU A 69 -1.48 13.38 -1.86
N GLN A 70 -2.18 13.94 -0.90
CA GLN A 70 -3.41 14.69 -1.11
C GLN A 70 -3.35 15.97 -0.26
N ASP A 71 -3.51 17.13 -0.88
CA ASP A 71 -3.49 18.43 -0.20
C ASP A 71 -2.20 18.65 0.63
N GLY A 72 -1.05 18.16 0.12
CA GLY A 72 0.24 18.25 0.80
C GLY A 72 0.45 17.26 1.95
N VAL A 73 -0.51 16.35 2.20
CA VAL A 73 -0.43 15.34 3.26
C VAL A 73 -0.24 13.96 2.64
N ILE A 74 0.67 13.16 3.19
CA ILE A 74 0.85 11.75 2.78
C ILE A 74 -0.31 10.94 3.38
N VAL A 75 -1.15 10.39 2.49
CA VAL A 75 -2.35 9.60 2.83
C VAL A 75 -2.21 8.12 2.48
N GLY A 76 -1.12 7.73 1.84
CA GLY A 76 -0.81 6.34 1.54
C GLY A 76 0.66 6.15 1.25
N ALA A 77 1.15 4.92 1.41
CA ALA A 77 2.51 4.54 1.07
C ALA A 77 2.62 3.06 0.70
N VAL A 78 3.55 2.77 -0.20
CA VAL A 78 4.07 1.41 -0.42
C VAL A 78 5.58 1.48 -0.28
N THR A 79 6.11 0.75 0.69
CA THR A 79 7.55 0.63 0.91
C THR A 79 8.02 -0.71 0.34
N ALA A 80 9.09 -0.69 -0.45
CA ALA A 80 9.60 -1.88 -1.10
C ALA A 80 11.09 -1.76 -1.41
N TYR A 81 11.72 -2.88 -1.71
CA TYR A 81 13.12 -2.95 -2.13
C TYR A 81 13.35 -4.14 -3.08
N LEU A 82 14.48 -4.15 -3.75
CA LEU A 82 14.95 -5.29 -4.54
C LEU A 82 15.92 -6.10 -3.66
N PRO A 83 15.59 -7.35 -3.30
CA PRO A 83 16.52 -8.20 -2.55
C PRO A 83 17.79 -8.43 -3.38
N PRO A 84 19.02 -8.25 -2.81
CA PRO A 84 20.28 -8.39 -3.56
C PRO A 84 20.46 -9.75 -4.23
N ALA A 85 19.94 -10.82 -3.61
CA ALA A 85 20.01 -12.18 -4.13
C ALA A 85 18.95 -12.48 -5.21
N GLN A 86 17.96 -11.60 -5.40
CA GLN A 86 16.84 -11.76 -6.33
C GLN A 86 16.56 -10.44 -7.05
N PRO A 87 17.43 -10.00 -7.97
CA PRO A 87 17.37 -8.66 -8.57
C PRO A 87 16.15 -8.44 -9.49
N ASP A 88 15.47 -9.51 -9.90
CA ASP A 88 14.23 -9.45 -10.68
C ASP A 88 12.95 -9.52 -9.80
N THR A 89 13.10 -9.46 -8.49
CA THR A 89 12.03 -9.52 -7.50
C THR A 89 11.90 -8.19 -6.78
N LEU A 90 10.69 -7.64 -6.74
CA LEU A 90 10.34 -6.49 -5.91
C LEU A 90 9.68 -7.02 -4.62
N PHE A 91 10.36 -6.89 -3.50
CA PHE A 91 9.79 -7.22 -2.20
C PHE A 91 9.05 -6.00 -1.64
N VAL A 92 7.73 -6.13 -1.51
CA VAL A 92 6.86 -5.10 -0.90
C VAL A 92 6.82 -5.37 0.60
N TRP A 93 7.34 -4.41 1.37
CA TRP A 93 7.44 -4.55 2.82
C TRP A 93 6.18 -4.08 3.54
N GLN A 94 5.70 -2.84 3.27
CA GLN A 94 4.49 -2.32 3.90
C GLN A 94 3.60 -1.62 2.87
N VAL A 95 2.29 -1.77 3.01
CA VAL A 95 1.27 -1.00 2.28
C VAL A 95 0.37 -0.32 3.30
N ALA A 96 0.43 0.98 3.37
CA ALA A 96 -0.39 1.78 4.28
C ALA A 96 -1.35 2.68 3.51
N VAL A 97 -2.58 2.78 4.00
CA VAL A 97 -3.59 3.75 3.53
C VAL A 97 -4.25 4.36 4.76
N ALA A 98 -4.15 5.69 4.88
CA ALA A 98 -4.79 6.43 5.95
C ALA A 98 -6.28 6.08 6.04
N PRO A 99 -6.86 5.89 7.25
CA PRO A 99 -8.25 5.47 7.41
C PRO A 99 -9.25 6.30 6.59
N VAL A 100 -9.04 7.61 6.52
CA VAL A 100 -9.89 8.56 5.77
C VAL A 100 -9.81 8.42 4.24
N SER A 101 -8.79 7.70 3.74
CA SER A 101 -8.53 7.49 2.30
C SER A 101 -8.76 6.04 1.87
N ARG A 102 -9.27 5.18 2.76
CA ARG A 102 -9.63 3.79 2.44
C ARG A 102 -10.86 3.73 1.51
N GLY A 103 -11.08 2.57 0.89
CA GLY A 103 -12.22 2.37 -0.03
C GLY A 103 -12.05 2.96 -1.44
N GLN A 104 -10.98 3.72 -1.73
CA GLN A 104 -10.71 4.38 -3.01
C GLN A 104 -9.74 3.60 -3.91
N ARG A 105 -9.52 2.32 -3.64
CA ARG A 105 -8.53 1.46 -4.33
C ARG A 105 -7.11 2.03 -4.33
N LEU A 106 -6.78 2.90 -3.35
CA LEU A 106 -5.51 3.63 -3.32
C LEU A 106 -4.31 2.67 -3.22
N GLY A 107 -4.39 1.61 -2.39
CA GLY A 107 -3.33 0.60 -2.28
C GLY A 107 -3.01 -0.04 -3.64
N LYS A 108 -4.04 -0.42 -4.40
CA LYS A 108 -3.86 -0.99 -5.74
C LYS A 108 -3.23 0.00 -6.72
N ARG A 109 -3.70 1.25 -6.73
CA ARG A 109 -3.13 2.31 -7.58
C ARG A 109 -1.65 2.55 -7.27
N MET A 110 -1.28 2.53 -5.99
CA MET A 110 0.11 2.68 -5.55
C MET A 110 0.98 1.51 -6.01
N LEU A 111 0.51 0.26 -5.89
CA LEU A 111 1.24 -0.92 -6.37
C LEU A 111 1.47 -0.88 -7.89
N GLU A 112 0.44 -0.51 -8.67
CA GLU A 112 0.56 -0.34 -10.12
C GLU A 112 1.59 0.74 -10.50
N HIS A 113 1.50 1.90 -9.85
CA HIS A 113 2.44 3.00 -10.09
C HIS A 113 3.86 2.60 -9.74
N LEU A 114 4.04 1.90 -8.60
CA LEU A 114 5.34 1.41 -8.16
C LEU A 114 5.93 0.41 -9.16
N LEU A 115 5.14 -0.58 -9.59
CA LEU A 115 5.60 -1.57 -10.57
C LEU A 115 6.05 -0.91 -11.87
N GLN A 116 5.28 0.06 -12.38
CA GLN A 116 5.65 0.84 -13.57
C GLN A 116 6.96 1.61 -13.36
N ALA A 117 7.08 2.34 -12.23
CA ALA A 117 8.27 3.13 -11.92
C ALA A 117 9.54 2.27 -11.79
N VAL A 118 9.43 1.09 -11.16
CA VAL A 118 10.55 0.16 -10.97
C VAL A 118 10.96 -0.47 -12.31
N ARG A 119 10.01 -0.85 -13.15
CA ARG A 119 10.25 -1.46 -14.47
C ARG A 119 10.96 -0.56 -15.47
N LEU A 120 10.93 0.75 -15.28
CA LEU A 120 11.72 1.68 -16.08
C LEU A 120 13.23 1.51 -15.88
N ARG A 121 13.66 0.90 -14.78
CA ARG A 121 15.07 0.77 -14.38
C ARG A 121 15.53 -0.65 -14.15
N HIS A 122 14.61 -1.55 -13.82
CA HIS A 122 14.89 -2.93 -13.41
C HIS A 122 14.01 -3.92 -14.15
N LEU A 123 14.55 -5.09 -14.43
CA LEU A 123 13.78 -6.21 -14.94
C LEU A 123 13.02 -6.85 -13.76
N THR A 124 11.82 -6.37 -13.47
CA THR A 124 10.98 -6.91 -12.40
C THR A 124 9.99 -7.93 -12.98
N ARG A 125 10.17 -9.18 -12.61
CA ARG A 125 9.32 -10.32 -13.00
C ARG A 125 8.44 -10.82 -11.86
N TRP A 126 8.86 -10.55 -10.62
CA TRP A 126 8.20 -11.06 -9.43
C TRP A 126 7.89 -9.94 -8.46
N ILE A 127 6.76 -10.04 -7.80
CA ILE A 127 6.46 -9.30 -6.57
C ILE A 127 6.38 -10.30 -5.44
N GLU A 128 7.06 -10.01 -4.34
CA GLU A 128 6.98 -10.75 -3.09
C GLU A 128 6.52 -9.82 -1.97
N THR A 129 5.79 -10.39 -1.01
CA THR A 129 5.40 -9.71 0.23
C THR A 129 5.12 -10.77 1.29
N THR A 130 5.23 -10.42 2.56
CA THR A 130 4.75 -11.27 3.64
C THR A 130 3.43 -10.73 4.19
N ILE A 131 2.54 -11.65 4.57
CA ILE A 131 1.21 -11.32 5.10
C ILE A 131 0.88 -12.31 6.22
N SER A 132 0.57 -11.79 7.41
CA SER A 132 0.06 -12.62 8.51
C SER A 132 -1.34 -13.16 8.19
N PRO A 133 -1.74 -14.33 8.74
CA PRO A 133 -3.01 -14.99 8.44
C PRO A 133 -4.24 -14.09 8.61
N ASP A 134 -4.23 -13.22 9.60
CA ASP A 134 -5.36 -12.35 9.96
C ASP A 134 -5.47 -11.09 9.10
N ASN A 135 -4.47 -10.79 8.26
CA ASN A 135 -4.47 -9.59 7.44
C ASN A 135 -5.25 -9.78 6.13
N ALA A 136 -6.57 -10.00 6.25
CA ALA A 136 -7.47 -10.17 5.12
C ALA A 136 -7.43 -9.03 4.08
N PRO A 137 -7.30 -7.73 4.47
CA PRO A 137 -7.19 -6.64 3.50
C PRO A 137 -5.95 -6.76 2.60
N SER A 138 -4.78 -7.12 3.15
CA SER A 138 -3.56 -7.33 2.35
C SER A 138 -3.69 -8.57 1.48
N HIS A 139 -4.23 -9.67 2.00
CA HIS A 139 -4.52 -10.86 1.21
C HIS A 139 -5.37 -10.50 -0.04
N GLN A 140 -6.48 -9.80 0.15
CA GLN A 140 -7.35 -9.38 -0.94
C GLN A 140 -6.65 -8.45 -1.94
N LEU A 141 -5.83 -7.52 -1.46
CA LEU A 141 -5.07 -6.59 -2.30
C LEU A 141 -4.14 -7.36 -3.24
N PHE A 142 -3.30 -8.25 -2.71
CA PHE A 142 -2.26 -8.93 -3.48
C PHE A 142 -2.83 -10.04 -4.37
N THR A 143 -3.84 -10.78 -3.95
CA THR A 143 -4.52 -11.75 -4.81
C THR A 143 -5.28 -11.10 -5.96
N SER A 144 -5.95 -9.96 -5.70
CA SER A 144 -6.59 -9.15 -6.74
C SER A 144 -5.56 -8.53 -7.71
N PHE A 145 -4.38 -8.15 -7.21
CA PHE A 145 -3.28 -7.65 -8.04
C PHE A 145 -2.76 -8.76 -8.97
N ALA A 146 -2.50 -9.96 -8.43
CA ALA A 146 -2.08 -11.12 -9.21
C ALA A 146 -3.07 -11.44 -10.35
N SER A 147 -4.36 -11.52 -10.01
CA SER A 147 -5.44 -11.78 -10.98
C SER A 147 -5.50 -10.73 -12.10
N GLN A 148 -5.29 -9.44 -11.78
CA GLN A 148 -5.28 -8.36 -12.80
C GLN A 148 -4.13 -8.48 -13.80
N HIS A 149 -3.01 -9.07 -13.36
CA HIS A 149 -1.81 -9.27 -14.18
C HIS A 149 -1.76 -10.66 -14.83
N ASP A 150 -2.83 -11.45 -14.72
CA ASP A 150 -2.87 -12.85 -15.18
C ASP A 150 -1.70 -13.68 -14.64
N ALA A 151 -1.25 -13.36 -13.42
CA ALA A 151 -0.08 -13.93 -12.77
C ALA A 151 -0.46 -14.98 -11.72
N GLY A 152 0.39 -16.01 -11.58
CA GLY A 152 0.30 -16.94 -10.46
C GLY A 152 0.54 -16.24 -9.11
N CYS A 153 -0.03 -16.79 -8.04
CA CYS A 153 0.24 -16.36 -6.66
C CYS A 153 0.51 -17.63 -5.82
N ALA A 154 1.78 -17.90 -5.55
CA ALA A 154 2.18 -18.99 -4.65
C ALA A 154 2.26 -18.45 -3.22
N ILE A 155 1.75 -19.22 -2.26
CA ILE A 155 1.73 -18.84 -0.83
C ILE A 155 2.44 -19.95 -0.05
N THR A 156 3.47 -19.55 0.73
CA THR A 156 4.24 -20.46 1.60
C THR A 156 4.54 -19.75 2.92
N THR A 157 4.76 -20.48 4.00
CA THR A 157 5.26 -19.86 5.24
C THR A 157 6.73 -19.47 5.06
N LEU A 158 7.05 -18.19 5.26
CA LEU A 158 8.43 -17.68 5.24
C LEU A 158 9.03 -17.67 6.64
N PHE A 159 8.29 -17.11 7.61
CA PHE A 159 8.66 -17.05 9.00
C PHE A 159 7.57 -17.73 9.83
N ALA A 160 7.93 -18.77 10.57
CA ALA A 160 7.03 -19.38 11.54
C ALA A 160 6.91 -18.47 12.77
N ALA A 161 5.82 -18.58 13.53
CA ALA A 161 5.64 -17.80 14.77
C ALA A 161 6.83 -17.93 15.75
N GLY A 162 7.46 -19.12 15.79
CA GLY A 162 8.65 -19.37 16.62
C GLY A 162 9.90 -18.57 16.21
N ASP A 163 10.00 -18.13 14.96
CA ASP A 163 11.14 -17.34 14.48
C ASP A 163 11.16 -15.92 15.10
N PHE A 164 10.01 -15.45 15.60
CA PHE A 164 9.87 -14.16 16.28
C PHE A 164 10.16 -14.21 17.79
N GLY A 165 10.60 -15.37 18.31
CA GLY A 165 10.86 -15.57 19.75
C GLY A 165 9.57 -15.48 20.57
N GLU A 166 9.65 -14.88 21.76
CA GLU A 166 8.51 -14.77 22.71
C GLU A 166 7.62 -13.54 22.44
N SER A 167 7.74 -12.89 21.26
CA SER A 167 7.02 -11.64 20.95
C SER A 167 5.50 -11.80 20.77
N GLY A 168 5.01 -13.05 20.61
CA GLY A 168 3.61 -13.33 20.30
C GLY A 168 3.20 -12.97 18.87
N HIS A 169 4.18 -12.75 17.99
CA HIS A 169 3.93 -12.49 16.58
C HIS A 169 3.40 -13.75 15.86
N GLU A 170 2.46 -13.57 14.96
CA GLU A 170 1.97 -14.66 14.11
C GLU A 170 3.00 -15.06 13.04
N GLU A 171 2.75 -16.18 12.36
CA GLU A 171 3.55 -16.55 11.18
C GLU A 171 3.42 -15.50 10.08
N GLU A 172 4.47 -15.36 9.26
CA GLU A 172 4.45 -14.54 8.07
C GLU A 172 4.49 -15.42 6.82
N ARG A 173 3.43 -15.34 6.02
CA ARG A 173 3.29 -16.08 4.76
C ARG A 173 3.83 -15.28 3.60
N LEU A 174 4.78 -15.84 2.87
CA LEU A 174 5.28 -15.27 1.63
C LEU A 174 4.25 -15.47 0.51
N TYR A 175 3.86 -14.37 -0.09
CA TYR A 175 3.10 -14.30 -1.33
C TYR A 175 4.08 -13.99 -2.46
N LYS A 176 4.27 -14.96 -3.37
CA LYS A 176 5.10 -14.79 -4.56
C LYS A 176 4.21 -14.70 -5.79
N ILE A 177 4.17 -13.53 -6.40
CA ILE A 177 3.30 -13.18 -7.52
C ILE A 177 4.15 -13.07 -8.79
N GLY A 178 3.77 -13.82 -9.81
CA GLY A 178 4.46 -13.80 -11.10
C GLY A 178 4.44 -15.16 -11.82
N PRO A 179 5.18 -15.28 -12.95
CA PRO A 179 5.92 -14.21 -13.57
C PRO A 179 4.99 -13.11 -14.11
N LEU A 180 5.42 -11.85 -13.93
CA LEU A 180 4.69 -10.69 -14.44
C LEU A 180 5.22 -10.37 -15.85
N ASP A 181 4.41 -10.58 -16.86
CA ASP A 181 4.77 -10.23 -18.23
C ASP A 181 4.90 -8.71 -18.41
N ARG A 182 5.84 -8.27 -19.25
CA ARG A 182 5.83 -6.90 -19.72
C ARG A 182 4.59 -6.75 -20.62
N LYS A 183 3.63 -5.94 -20.21
CA LYS A 183 2.66 -5.40 -21.15
C LYS A 183 3.41 -4.30 -21.91
N ASP A 184 3.68 -4.57 -23.20
CA ASP A 184 4.29 -3.61 -24.14
C ASP A 184 3.47 -2.33 -24.25
#